data_c12039ad5ede8028d672f6cfc39d891f
#
_entry.id   c12039ad5ede8028d672f6cfc39d891f
#
_cell.length_a   1.000
_cell.length_b   1.000
_cell.length_c   1.000
_cell.angle_alpha   90.00
_cell.angle_beta   90.00
_cell.angle_gamma   90.00
#
_symmetry.space_group_name_H-M   'P 1'
#
loop_
_entity.id
_entity.type
_entity.pdbx_description
1 polymer ?
#
loop_
_entity_poly.entity_id
_entity_poly.type
_entity_poly.pdbx_seq_one_letter_code
_entity_poly.pdbx_strand_id
1 'polypeptide(L)'
;MKPSSFLITVASTLGLARSCSSSVISHSQRSYDYEDVSYSIDVPQNTSSTGSGPIYLQLRAPPGVKWFALGQGSQMTDGNLFIIYSAPDNNVTLSPRRATGHIQPQYDPSIQAYLEEGSGIHDGIMTANIRCDNCTTLADGKSAVQKSTSWSWALTYGPPLLSSNVSETLYQHDWHGSFTLDLTKNAGSNFSNPYYVPLRVSSHLSPYSNPQQVSDTLLHKKRIAHGVMTSVAFVLLFPNFALLLYIVPSRRTVAWIHAPLQAFAVLLALAGFGVGVSVSKDLQELGGYHPVIGYVAVGGVVIIQPILGIMQHLHFRKTGTSSLYGVSHRYLGRFLAALGIINGGIGFHYATTKNPDIPPASPIAYGIICGAMFIIYVGVIAWRRRKNNRQAASIATPKIVENKQPLARMDNCSDSTLVPVPSDAVNASRRKSWEP
;
A
#
# COMPACT_ATOMS: atom_id res chain seq x y z
N MET A 1 -13.59 -98.38 -6.87
CA MET A 1 -12.26 -97.97 -6.44
C MET A 1 -12.23 -96.42 -6.46
N LYS A 2 -12.24 -95.74 -5.31
CA LYS A 2 -12.16 -94.29 -5.21
C LYS A 2 -10.71 -93.88 -4.98
N PRO A 3 -10.18 -92.81 -5.64
CA PRO A 3 -8.90 -92.26 -5.26
C PRO A 3 -9.08 -91.17 -4.16
N SER A 4 -8.25 -91.30 -3.14
CA SER A 4 -8.15 -90.36 -2.02
C SER A 4 -7.44 -89.09 -2.46
N SER A 5 -8.10 -87.93 -2.22
CA SER A 5 -7.51 -86.64 -2.43
C SER A 5 -6.70 -86.18 -1.19
N PHE A 6 -5.41 -86.00 -1.40
CA PHE A 6 -4.50 -85.40 -0.37
C PHE A 6 -4.61 -83.91 -0.45
N LEU A 7 -5.16 -83.26 0.57
CA LEU A 7 -5.19 -81.83 0.74
C LEU A 7 -3.86 -81.34 1.40
N ILE A 8 -3.02 -80.68 0.61
CA ILE A 8 -1.85 -79.97 1.12
C ILE A 8 -2.31 -78.59 1.54
N THR A 9 -2.34 -78.35 2.84
CA THR A 9 -2.60 -77.01 3.42
C THR A 9 -1.29 -76.23 3.42
N VAL A 10 -1.17 -75.27 2.47
CA VAL A 10 -0.09 -74.24 2.49
C VAL A 10 -0.49 -73.13 3.42
N ALA A 11 0.12 -73.10 4.59
CA ALA A 11 0.01 -71.99 5.53
C ALA A 11 0.81 -70.81 4.98
N SER A 12 0.11 -69.88 4.34
CA SER A 12 0.67 -68.55 3.95
C SER A 12 0.81 -67.67 5.19
N THR A 13 2.02 -67.58 5.72
CA THR A 13 2.36 -66.52 6.68
C THR A 13 2.39 -65.21 5.94
N LEU A 14 1.27 -64.47 5.92
CA LEU A 14 1.27 -63.06 5.56
C LEU A 14 2.03 -62.30 6.66
N GLY A 15 3.28 -61.99 6.37
CA GLY A 15 4.01 -60.99 7.10
C GLY A 15 3.34 -59.64 6.88
N LEU A 16 2.63 -59.16 7.89
CA LEU A 16 2.18 -57.75 7.94
C LEU A 16 3.42 -56.87 8.02
N ALA A 17 3.93 -56.47 6.85
CA ALA A 17 4.83 -55.32 6.79
C ALA A 17 4.02 -54.12 7.25
N ARG A 18 4.21 -53.69 8.49
CA ARG A 18 3.77 -52.40 8.97
C ARG A 18 4.50 -51.35 8.16
N SER A 19 3.80 -50.81 7.14
CA SER A 19 4.22 -49.60 6.48
C SER A 19 4.21 -48.49 7.54
N CYS A 20 5.39 -48.09 8.01
CA CYS A 20 5.56 -46.85 8.75
C CYS A 20 5.22 -45.71 7.77
N SER A 21 3.97 -45.28 7.73
CA SER A 21 3.60 -44.02 7.08
C SER A 21 4.16 -42.91 7.91
N SER A 22 5.28 -42.34 7.48
CA SER A 22 5.73 -41.05 7.99
C SER A 22 4.70 -40.01 7.53
N SER A 23 4.04 -39.38 8.46
CA SER A 23 3.08 -38.31 8.17
C SER A 23 3.81 -36.99 7.93
N VAL A 24 4.54 -36.90 6.82
CA VAL A 24 5.13 -35.64 6.35
C VAL A 24 4.00 -34.80 5.74
N ILE A 25 3.78 -33.61 6.24
CA ILE A 25 2.86 -32.66 5.61
C ILE A 25 3.58 -32.06 4.41
N SER A 26 3.14 -32.44 3.22
CA SER A 26 3.62 -31.87 1.97
C SER A 26 2.53 -30.96 1.37
N HIS A 27 2.92 -29.80 0.91
CA HIS A 27 2.04 -28.88 0.18
C HIS A 27 2.73 -28.43 -1.09
N SER A 28 2.01 -28.43 -2.22
CA SER A 28 2.48 -27.84 -3.47
C SER A 28 1.64 -26.63 -3.80
N GLN A 29 2.30 -25.54 -4.19
CA GLN A 29 1.64 -24.31 -4.64
C GLN A 29 1.80 -24.23 -6.15
N ARG A 30 0.67 -24.24 -6.86
CA ARG A 30 0.65 -24.09 -8.32
C ARG A 30 0.69 -22.59 -8.68
N SER A 31 1.66 -22.19 -9.50
CA SER A 31 1.67 -20.91 -10.19
C SER A 31 1.05 -21.05 -11.58
N TYR A 32 0.35 -20.01 -12.06
CA TYR A 32 -0.39 -20.06 -13.34
C TYR A 32 0.49 -20.30 -14.57
N ASP A 33 1.79 -19.97 -14.51
CA ASP A 33 2.70 -19.96 -15.65
C ASP A 33 3.98 -20.78 -15.46
N TYR A 34 4.20 -21.44 -14.30
CA TYR A 34 5.44 -22.17 -13.98
C TYR A 34 5.16 -23.44 -13.18
N GLU A 35 6.16 -24.34 -13.15
CA GLU A 35 6.10 -25.56 -12.36
C GLU A 35 5.93 -25.26 -10.86
N ASP A 36 5.30 -26.19 -10.14
CA ASP A 36 4.92 -26.02 -8.73
C ASP A 36 6.14 -25.97 -7.80
N VAL A 37 6.21 -24.99 -6.91
CA VAL A 37 7.06 -25.06 -5.71
C VAL A 37 6.39 -25.99 -4.69
N SER A 38 7.18 -26.71 -3.93
CA SER A 38 6.66 -27.54 -2.86
C SER A 38 7.47 -27.40 -1.57
N TYR A 39 6.80 -27.54 -0.46
CA TYR A 39 7.42 -27.58 0.84
C TYR A 39 6.80 -28.69 1.70
N SER A 40 7.60 -29.23 2.59
CA SER A 40 7.18 -30.24 3.54
C SER A 40 7.71 -29.87 4.93
N ILE A 41 6.92 -30.16 5.94
CA ILE A 41 7.27 -29.90 7.35
C ILE A 41 7.10 -31.21 8.11
N ASP A 42 8.13 -31.61 8.83
CA ASP A 42 8.10 -32.77 9.72
C ASP A 42 8.54 -32.39 11.14
N VAL A 43 7.73 -32.78 12.10
CA VAL A 43 8.03 -32.60 13.52
C VAL A 43 8.16 -33.99 14.15
N PRO A 44 9.36 -34.42 14.60
CA PRO A 44 9.55 -35.69 15.25
C PRO A 44 8.61 -35.89 16.44
N GLN A 45 8.19 -37.13 16.68
CA GLN A 45 7.26 -37.44 17.77
C GLN A 45 7.77 -36.97 19.14
N ASN A 46 9.06 -37.06 19.36
CA ASN A 46 9.68 -36.58 20.59
C ASN A 46 9.55 -35.05 20.72
N THR A 47 9.84 -34.31 19.64
CA THR A 47 9.69 -32.84 19.59
C THR A 47 8.22 -32.43 19.77
N SER A 48 7.29 -33.13 19.12
CA SER A 48 5.86 -32.88 19.24
C SER A 48 5.33 -33.10 20.66
N SER A 49 5.82 -34.12 21.36
CA SER A 49 5.37 -34.46 22.71
C SER A 49 6.00 -33.60 23.80
N THR A 50 7.27 -33.21 23.64
CA THR A 50 8.03 -32.43 24.64
C THR A 50 7.94 -30.91 24.40
N GLY A 51 7.58 -30.49 23.18
CA GLY A 51 7.64 -29.09 22.73
C GLY A 51 9.07 -28.59 22.50
N SER A 52 10.08 -29.46 22.55
CA SER A 52 11.49 -29.11 22.38
C SER A 52 12.21 -30.15 21.53
N GLY A 53 13.02 -29.69 20.58
CA GLY A 53 13.77 -30.53 19.65
C GLY A 53 13.79 -29.97 18.23
N PRO A 54 14.37 -30.71 17.28
CA PRO A 54 14.45 -30.24 15.90
C PRO A 54 13.11 -30.27 15.17
N ILE A 55 12.96 -29.34 14.22
CA ILE A 55 11.93 -29.37 13.17
C ILE A 55 12.67 -29.58 11.86
N TYR A 56 12.12 -30.42 10.99
CA TYR A 56 12.66 -30.67 9.66
C TYR A 56 11.77 -30.03 8.59
N LEU A 57 12.42 -29.42 7.59
CA LEU A 57 11.74 -28.77 6.47
C LEU A 57 12.36 -29.26 5.17
N GLN A 58 11.55 -29.44 4.16
CA GLN A 58 12.04 -29.59 2.79
C GLN A 58 11.42 -28.52 1.91
N LEU A 59 12.24 -27.76 1.20
CA LEU A 59 11.82 -26.78 0.21
C LEU A 59 12.30 -27.24 -1.16
N ARG A 60 11.42 -27.20 -2.14
CA ARG A 60 11.74 -27.54 -3.52
C ARG A 60 11.21 -26.48 -4.47
N ALA A 61 12.07 -26.03 -5.37
CA ALA A 61 11.73 -25.00 -6.35
C ALA A 61 12.21 -25.43 -7.76
N PRO A 62 11.35 -25.31 -8.79
CA PRO A 62 11.70 -25.63 -10.17
C PRO A 62 12.63 -24.58 -10.79
N PRO A 63 13.17 -24.87 -12.01
CA PRO A 63 13.92 -23.87 -12.77
C PRO A 63 13.11 -22.58 -12.98
N GLY A 64 13.79 -21.44 -12.96
CA GLY A 64 13.16 -20.13 -13.11
C GLY A 64 12.76 -19.46 -11.79
N VAL A 65 12.78 -20.19 -10.67
CA VAL A 65 12.66 -19.60 -9.34
C VAL A 65 14.03 -19.08 -8.89
N LYS A 66 14.11 -17.78 -8.66
CA LYS A 66 15.33 -17.10 -8.23
C LYS A 66 15.66 -17.37 -6.76
N TRP A 67 14.65 -17.27 -5.90
CA TRP A 67 14.69 -17.67 -4.50
C TRP A 67 13.29 -18.09 -4.03
N PHE A 68 13.27 -18.98 -3.03
CA PHE A 68 12.05 -19.48 -2.40
C PHE A 68 12.21 -19.46 -0.88
N ALA A 69 11.17 -19.03 -0.17
CA ALA A 69 11.15 -18.90 1.28
C ALA A 69 9.95 -19.59 1.91
N LEU A 70 10.20 -20.18 3.09
CA LEU A 70 9.18 -20.66 4.01
C LEU A 70 9.40 -19.95 5.36
N GLY A 71 8.35 -19.40 5.94
CA GLY A 71 8.41 -18.63 7.17
C GLY A 71 7.48 -19.18 8.24
N GLN A 72 7.92 -19.15 9.49
CA GLN A 72 7.06 -19.39 10.64
C GLN A 72 6.21 -18.14 10.91
N GLY A 73 4.90 -18.31 11.14
CA GLY A 73 3.95 -17.22 11.27
C GLY A 73 3.20 -16.88 9.98
N SER A 74 2.19 -16.02 10.10
CA SER A 74 1.35 -15.60 8.97
C SER A 74 1.96 -14.46 8.15
N GLN A 75 3.01 -13.82 8.69
CA GLN A 75 3.68 -12.65 8.11
C GLN A 75 5.21 -12.78 8.23
N MET A 76 5.93 -11.97 7.45
CA MET A 76 7.40 -11.92 7.48
C MET A 76 7.98 -11.63 8.87
N THR A 77 7.25 -10.87 9.69
CA THR A 77 7.71 -10.41 11.01
C THR A 77 7.45 -11.39 12.15
N ASP A 78 6.67 -12.44 11.90
CA ASP A 78 6.14 -13.28 12.98
C ASP A 78 7.15 -14.33 13.49
N GLY A 79 8.15 -14.68 12.68
CA GLY A 79 9.07 -15.74 13.05
C GLY A 79 10.29 -15.88 12.14
N ASN A 80 10.86 -17.08 12.15
CA ASN A 80 12.04 -17.41 11.38
C ASN A 80 11.67 -17.63 9.90
N LEU A 81 12.50 -17.13 9.00
CA LEU A 81 12.37 -17.27 7.55
C LEU A 81 13.51 -18.15 7.02
N PHE A 82 13.17 -19.23 6.35
CA PHE A 82 14.10 -20.13 5.71
C PHE A 82 14.10 -19.83 4.21
N ILE A 83 15.11 -19.10 3.74
CA ILE A 83 15.20 -18.66 2.34
C ILE A 83 16.25 -19.51 1.64
N ILE A 84 15.91 -20.05 0.47
CA ILE A 84 16.81 -20.84 -0.35
C ILE A 84 16.99 -20.20 -1.73
N TYR A 85 18.18 -20.32 -2.26
CA TYR A 85 18.55 -19.91 -3.63
C TYR A 85 19.74 -20.72 -4.14
N SER A 86 19.96 -20.68 -5.44
CA SER A 86 21.05 -21.39 -6.09
C SER A 86 22.42 -20.89 -5.65
N ALA A 87 23.32 -21.82 -5.39
CA ALA A 87 24.74 -21.58 -5.20
C ALA A 87 25.56 -22.15 -6.39
N PRO A 88 26.86 -21.84 -6.51
CA PRO A 88 27.75 -22.48 -7.47
C PRO A 88 27.75 -24.01 -7.33
N ASP A 89 28.21 -24.70 -8.36
CA ASP A 89 28.44 -26.14 -8.38
C ASP A 89 27.19 -26.99 -8.09
N ASN A 90 26.02 -26.54 -8.58
CA ASN A 90 24.72 -27.17 -8.34
C ASN A 90 24.35 -27.31 -6.85
N ASN A 91 24.93 -26.49 -6.00
CA ASN A 91 24.56 -26.40 -4.59
C ASN A 91 23.39 -25.43 -4.37
N VAL A 92 22.84 -25.50 -3.16
CA VAL A 92 21.81 -24.58 -2.66
C VAL A 92 22.36 -23.84 -1.44
N THR A 93 22.07 -22.56 -1.35
CA THR A 93 22.34 -21.77 -0.16
C THR A 93 21.06 -21.67 0.66
N LEU A 94 21.15 -22.03 1.94
CA LEU A 94 20.15 -21.76 2.97
C LEU A 94 20.52 -20.47 3.69
N SER A 95 19.62 -19.52 3.71
CA SER A 95 19.78 -18.24 4.41
C SER A 95 18.66 -18.09 5.45
N PRO A 96 18.90 -18.47 6.71
CA PRO A 96 17.95 -18.21 7.78
C PRO A 96 17.91 -16.72 8.07
N ARG A 97 16.71 -16.12 8.05
CA ARG A 97 16.54 -14.67 8.19
C ARG A 97 15.42 -14.31 9.13
N ARG A 98 15.45 -13.06 9.59
CA ARG A 98 14.36 -12.45 10.38
C ARG A 98 14.04 -11.07 9.81
N ALA A 99 12.76 -10.72 9.78
CA ALA A 99 12.29 -9.42 9.35
C ALA A 99 11.81 -8.60 10.56
N THR A 100 12.11 -7.30 10.55
CA THR A 100 11.60 -6.33 11.53
C THR A 100 10.46 -5.47 10.98
N GLY A 101 9.99 -5.76 9.77
CA GLY A 101 8.95 -5.04 9.04
C GLY A 101 8.85 -5.56 7.62
N HIS A 102 8.09 -4.86 6.77
CA HIS A 102 8.02 -5.16 5.33
C HIS A 102 9.23 -4.58 4.57
N ILE A 103 10.42 -4.93 5.04
CA ILE A 103 11.72 -4.60 4.44
C ILE A 103 12.46 -5.92 4.17
N GLN A 104 13.56 -5.84 3.44
CA GLN A 104 14.40 -7.02 3.19
C GLN A 104 14.76 -7.71 4.52
N PRO A 105 14.40 -9.00 4.73
CA PRO A 105 14.80 -9.73 5.92
C PRO A 105 16.32 -9.88 6.00
N GLN A 106 16.85 -9.73 7.20
CA GLN A 106 18.29 -9.84 7.44
C GLN A 106 18.67 -11.24 7.90
N TYR A 107 19.87 -11.68 7.49
CA TYR A 107 20.44 -12.93 8.00
C TYR A 107 20.55 -12.89 9.53
N ASP A 108 20.07 -13.96 10.16
CA ASP A 108 20.11 -14.10 11.62
C ASP A 108 20.82 -15.39 12.02
N PRO A 109 22.09 -15.31 12.47
CA PRO A 109 22.86 -16.48 12.87
C PRO A 109 22.35 -17.15 14.16
N SER A 110 21.42 -16.55 14.88
CA SER A 110 20.78 -17.16 16.04
C SER A 110 19.80 -18.28 15.67
N ILE A 111 19.36 -18.32 14.41
CA ILE A 111 18.51 -19.39 13.89
C ILE A 111 19.39 -20.59 13.53
N GLN A 112 19.30 -21.65 14.32
CA GLN A 112 20.13 -22.84 14.18
C GLN A 112 19.56 -23.77 13.12
N ALA A 113 19.62 -23.34 11.85
CA ALA A 113 19.12 -24.06 10.71
C ALA A 113 20.27 -24.51 9.80
N TYR A 114 20.27 -25.78 9.42
CA TYR A 114 21.35 -26.45 8.68
C TYR A 114 20.79 -27.21 7.50
N LEU A 115 21.56 -27.26 6.41
CA LEU A 115 21.27 -28.15 5.29
C LEU A 115 21.65 -29.58 5.63
N GLU A 116 20.75 -30.49 5.34
CA GLU A 116 20.95 -31.93 5.48
C GLU A 116 21.24 -32.58 4.12
N GLU A 117 21.68 -33.84 4.16
CA GLU A 117 22.00 -34.65 3.00
C GLU A 117 20.84 -34.71 1.99
N GLY A 118 21.16 -34.70 0.70
CA GLY A 118 20.19 -34.62 -0.40
C GLY A 118 19.77 -33.19 -0.78
N SER A 119 20.38 -32.17 -0.14
CA SER A 119 20.24 -30.79 -0.58
C SER A 119 21.12 -30.51 -1.79
N GLY A 120 20.63 -29.68 -2.72
CA GLY A 120 21.35 -29.32 -3.95
C GLY A 120 20.40 -29.08 -5.11
N ILE A 121 20.96 -28.94 -6.32
CA ILE A 121 20.19 -28.78 -7.56
C ILE A 121 20.34 -30.07 -8.38
N HIS A 122 19.25 -30.82 -8.50
CA HIS A 122 19.21 -32.07 -9.25
C HIS A 122 18.12 -31.97 -10.31
N ASP A 123 18.45 -32.29 -11.55
CA ASP A 123 17.54 -32.17 -12.71
C ASP A 123 16.91 -30.75 -12.84
N GLY A 124 17.69 -29.71 -12.47
CA GLY A 124 17.25 -28.33 -12.47
C GLY A 124 16.38 -27.93 -11.26
N ILE A 125 15.96 -28.87 -10.42
CA ILE A 125 15.14 -28.61 -9.23
C ILE A 125 16.05 -28.29 -8.05
N MET A 126 15.89 -27.12 -7.49
CA MET A 126 16.54 -26.71 -6.25
C MET A 126 15.83 -27.37 -5.07
N THR A 127 16.56 -28.16 -4.29
CA THR A 127 16.05 -28.86 -3.11
C THR A 127 16.89 -28.53 -1.90
N ALA A 128 16.25 -28.13 -0.80
CA ALA A 128 16.88 -27.93 0.49
C ALA A 128 16.16 -28.79 1.53
N ASN A 129 16.88 -29.76 2.09
CA ASN A 129 16.50 -30.50 3.28
C ASN A 129 17.08 -29.75 4.47
N ILE A 130 16.25 -29.27 5.36
CA ILE A 130 16.63 -28.32 6.43
C ILE A 130 16.30 -28.97 7.77
N ARG A 131 17.24 -28.93 8.67
CA ARG A 131 17.04 -29.21 10.09
C ARG A 131 17.18 -27.90 10.87
N CYS A 132 16.18 -27.59 11.69
CA CYS A 132 16.26 -26.45 12.63
C CYS A 132 16.15 -26.93 14.07
N ASP A 133 17.18 -26.66 14.87
CA ASP A 133 17.30 -27.19 16.24
C ASP A 133 16.59 -26.31 17.29
N ASN A 134 16.35 -25.03 17.00
CA ASN A 134 15.71 -24.09 17.91
C ASN A 134 14.43 -23.43 17.39
N CYS A 135 13.76 -24.09 16.42
CA CYS A 135 12.59 -23.54 15.74
C CYS A 135 11.24 -23.95 16.36
N THR A 136 11.24 -24.61 17.50
CA THR A 136 10.01 -24.93 18.25
C THR A 136 9.43 -23.74 19.02
N THR A 137 10.19 -22.66 19.16
CA THR A 137 9.76 -21.42 19.81
C THR A 137 9.80 -20.27 18.81
N LEU A 138 8.69 -19.56 18.68
CA LEU A 138 8.57 -18.36 17.82
C LEU A 138 9.26 -17.16 18.46
N ALA A 139 9.45 -16.07 17.70
CA ALA A 139 10.09 -14.85 18.18
C ALA A 139 9.33 -14.18 19.34
N ASP A 140 8.04 -14.39 19.46
CA ASP A 140 7.18 -13.90 20.55
C ASP A 140 7.18 -14.81 21.80
N GLY A 141 8.01 -15.88 21.81
CA GLY A 141 8.10 -16.85 22.90
C GLY A 141 7.03 -17.95 22.88
N LYS A 142 6.10 -17.94 21.92
CA LYS A 142 5.10 -18.99 21.81
C LYS A 142 5.66 -20.25 21.16
N SER A 143 5.07 -21.39 21.50
CA SER A 143 5.43 -22.65 20.85
C SER A 143 4.99 -22.64 19.38
N ALA A 144 5.88 -23.04 18.50
CA ALA A 144 5.56 -23.31 17.10
C ALA A 144 4.83 -24.66 16.89
N VAL A 145 4.85 -25.55 17.91
CA VAL A 145 4.22 -26.86 17.85
C VAL A 145 2.82 -26.78 18.48
N GLN A 146 1.84 -26.40 17.69
CA GLN A 146 0.44 -26.22 18.12
C GLN A 146 -0.53 -26.82 17.10
N LYS A 147 -1.81 -26.96 17.52
CA LYS A 147 -2.90 -27.45 16.63
C LYS A 147 -3.22 -26.49 15.49
N SER A 148 -2.84 -25.23 15.60
CA SER A 148 -3.08 -24.22 14.59
C SER A 148 -1.86 -23.30 14.53
N THR A 149 -0.83 -23.76 13.84
CA THR A 149 0.41 -22.98 13.61
C THR A 149 0.36 -22.34 12.24
N SER A 150 0.46 -21.03 12.18
CA SER A 150 0.53 -20.30 10.91
C SER A 150 1.92 -20.38 10.32
N TRP A 151 1.97 -20.52 9.01
CA TRP A 151 3.17 -20.49 8.18
C TRP A 151 2.94 -19.57 6.99
N SER A 152 4.01 -19.02 6.45
CA SER A 152 3.98 -18.20 5.25
C SER A 152 5.01 -18.71 4.24
N TRP A 153 4.78 -18.44 2.97
CA TRP A 153 5.73 -18.73 1.91
C TRP A 153 5.83 -17.53 0.97
N ALA A 154 6.98 -17.40 0.31
CA ALA A 154 7.21 -16.39 -0.70
C ALA A 154 8.23 -16.87 -1.73
N LEU A 155 8.12 -16.39 -2.96
CA LEU A 155 9.08 -16.68 -4.02
C LEU A 155 9.23 -15.52 -5.00
N THR A 156 10.34 -15.52 -5.73
CA THR A 156 10.53 -14.64 -6.88
C THR A 156 11.07 -15.42 -8.06
N TYR A 157 10.63 -15.05 -9.25
CA TYR A 157 11.13 -15.61 -10.50
C TYR A 157 12.31 -14.81 -11.03
N GLY A 158 13.11 -15.44 -11.87
CA GLY A 158 14.24 -14.79 -12.53
C GLY A 158 15.45 -15.68 -12.67
N PRO A 159 16.58 -15.15 -13.18
CA PRO A 159 17.81 -15.91 -13.31
C PRO A 159 18.33 -16.33 -11.94
N PRO A 160 19.00 -17.51 -11.86
CA PRO A 160 19.56 -18.03 -10.62
C PRO A 160 20.56 -17.05 -10.00
N LEU A 161 20.56 -16.93 -8.66
CA LEU A 161 21.47 -16.02 -7.95
C LEU A 161 22.93 -16.49 -7.98
N LEU A 162 23.17 -17.80 -8.01
CA LEU A 162 24.50 -18.43 -7.99
C LEU A 162 25.40 -17.87 -6.89
N SER A 163 24.86 -17.70 -5.68
CA SER A 163 25.55 -17.06 -4.57
C SER A 163 25.62 -18.00 -3.36
N SER A 164 26.81 -18.12 -2.75
CA SER A 164 27.01 -18.78 -1.46
C SER A 164 26.93 -17.81 -0.26
N ASN A 165 26.66 -16.53 -0.51
CA ASN A 165 26.57 -15.51 0.52
C ASN A 165 25.20 -15.59 1.24
N VAL A 166 25.16 -16.02 2.48
CA VAL A 166 23.95 -16.11 3.29
C VAL A 166 23.27 -14.75 3.55
N SER A 167 24.00 -13.66 3.38
CA SER A 167 23.51 -12.28 3.50
C SER A 167 23.22 -11.63 2.16
N GLU A 168 23.03 -12.44 1.09
CA GLU A 168 22.77 -11.96 -0.26
C GLU A 168 21.60 -10.97 -0.31
N THR A 169 21.70 -9.95 -1.15
CA THR A 169 20.63 -9.00 -1.36
C THR A 169 19.48 -9.65 -2.13
N LEU A 170 18.32 -9.72 -1.50
CA LEU A 170 17.11 -10.28 -2.09
C LEU A 170 16.11 -9.16 -2.37
N TYR A 171 15.58 -9.14 -3.59
CA TYR A 171 14.49 -8.26 -3.97
C TYR A 171 13.15 -8.80 -3.47
N GLN A 172 12.15 -7.95 -3.49
CA GLN A 172 10.78 -8.33 -3.09
C GLN A 172 10.31 -9.55 -3.89
N HIS A 173 9.53 -10.41 -3.23
CA HIS A 173 8.89 -11.57 -3.84
C HIS A 173 7.84 -11.17 -4.90
N ASP A 174 7.63 -12.05 -5.89
CA ASP A 174 6.58 -11.92 -6.90
C ASP A 174 5.26 -12.52 -6.40
N TRP A 175 5.38 -13.56 -5.56
CA TRP A 175 4.26 -14.29 -4.99
C TRP A 175 4.49 -14.62 -3.53
N HIS A 176 3.43 -14.57 -2.75
CA HIS A 176 3.44 -14.98 -1.36
C HIS A 176 2.07 -15.50 -0.90
N GLY A 177 2.06 -16.19 0.22
CA GLY A 177 0.83 -16.67 0.83
C GLY A 177 1.05 -17.13 2.26
N SER A 178 -0.02 -17.44 2.95
CA SER A 178 0.01 -18.04 4.28
C SER A 178 -0.95 -19.21 4.38
N PHE A 179 -0.65 -20.13 5.31
CA PHE A 179 -1.44 -21.32 5.58
C PHE A 179 -1.32 -21.69 7.05
N THR A 180 -2.16 -22.61 7.51
CA THR A 180 -2.16 -23.06 8.91
C THR A 180 -2.07 -24.58 8.96
N LEU A 181 -1.25 -25.10 9.87
CA LEU A 181 -1.03 -26.53 10.07
C LEU A 181 -1.26 -26.95 11.52
N ASP A 182 -1.68 -28.18 11.71
CA ASP A 182 -1.69 -28.86 13.02
C ASP A 182 -0.40 -29.66 13.19
N LEU A 183 0.61 -29.07 13.81
CA LEU A 183 1.91 -29.70 14.03
C LEU A 183 1.89 -30.71 15.20
N THR A 184 0.81 -30.81 15.96
CA THR A 184 0.69 -31.80 17.05
C THR A 184 0.31 -33.20 16.57
N LYS A 185 -0.26 -33.30 15.36
CA LYS A 185 -0.68 -34.58 14.76
C LYS A 185 0.43 -35.28 13.99
N ASN A 186 1.51 -34.58 13.73
CA ASN A 186 2.60 -35.10 12.94
C ASN A 186 3.57 -35.84 13.86
N ALA A 187 3.27 -37.07 14.13
CA ALA A 187 4.23 -38.01 14.67
C ALA A 187 5.12 -38.48 13.48
N GLY A 188 6.05 -37.60 13.09
CA GLY A 188 7.08 -37.93 12.12
C GLY A 188 7.96 -39.10 12.59
N SER A 189 8.69 -39.65 11.66
CA SER A 189 9.64 -40.71 11.96
C SER A 189 10.73 -40.20 12.92
N ASN A 190 11.22 -41.08 13.81
CA ASN A 190 12.39 -40.80 14.65
C ASN A 190 13.71 -40.75 13.84
N PHE A 191 13.66 -40.45 12.54
CA PHE A 191 14.81 -40.38 11.65
C PHE A 191 15.50 -39.04 11.73
N SER A 192 16.82 -39.04 11.63
CA SER A 192 17.65 -37.85 11.62
C SER A 192 17.49 -36.94 10.38
N ASN A 193 16.96 -37.51 9.28
CA ASN A 193 16.61 -36.78 8.05
C ASN A 193 15.43 -37.50 7.38
N PRO A 194 14.18 -37.04 7.58
CA PRO A 194 12.97 -37.68 7.06
C PRO A 194 12.85 -37.62 5.53
N TYR A 195 13.65 -36.77 4.89
CA TYR A 195 13.59 -36.57 3.43
C TYR A 195 14.63 -37.33 2.63
N TYR A 196 15.55 -38.01 3.31
CA TYR A 196 16.56 -38.87 2.66
C TYR A 196 16.03 -40.26 2.43
N VAL A 197 14.92 -40.41 1.74
CA VAL A 197 14.45 -41.70 1.21
C VAL A 197 14.51 -41.61 -0.30
N PRO A 198 15.18 -42.60 -0.99
CA PRO A 198 15.19 -42.61 -2.44
C PRO A 198 13.77 -42.68 -2.98
N LEU A 199 13.38 -41.63 -3.67
CA LEU A 199 12.17 -41.40 -4.47
C LEU A 199 11.15 -42.56 -4.54
N ARG A 200 10.10 -42.45 -3.71
CA ARG A 200 8.77 -42.87 -4.11
C ARG A 200 7.84 -41.69 -3.97
N VAL A 201 7.44 -41.15 -5.09
CA VAL A 201 6.40 -40.13 -5.19
C VAL A 201 5.12 -40.71 -4.57
N SER A 202 4.74 -40.19 -3.42
CA SER A 202 3.41 -40.42 -2.85
C SER A 202 2.69 -39.06 -2.83
N SER A 203 1.88 -38.88 -3.86
CA SER A 203 0.95 -37.76 -3.94
C SER A 203 -0.25 -38.04 -3.03
N HIS A 204 -0.16 -37.61 -1.77
CA HIS A 204 -1.34 -37.44 -0.94
C HIS A 204 -1.50 -35.94 -0.64
N LEU A 205 -2.22 -35.29 -1.56
CA LEU A 205 -2.72 -33.93 -1.35
C LEU A 205 -3.88 -34.01 -0.36
N SER A 206 -3.71 -33.46 0.83
CA SER A 206 -4.83 -33.17 1.71
C SER A 206 -5.52 -31.89 1.18
N PRO A 207 -6.84 -31.90 0.94
CA PRO A 207 -7.55 -30.71 0.53
C PRO A 207 -7.65 -29.77 1.74
N TYR A 208 -6.81 -28.76 1.77
CA TYR A 208 -6.85 -27.73 2.79
C TYR A 208 -7.23 -26.35 2.22
N SER A 209 -7.89 -25.59 3.09
CA SER A 209 -8.40 -24.25 2.88
C SER A 209 -7.46 -23.38 2.02
N ASN A 210 -8.07 -22.76 1.03
CA ASN A 210 -7.47 -21.85 0.07
C ASN A 210 -6.53 -20.84 0.76
N PRO A 211 -5.19 -20.93 0.61
CA PRO A 211 -4.30 -19.94 1.17
C PRO A 211 -4.62 -18.59 0.50
N GLN A 212 -4.66 -17.52 1.28
CA GLN A 212 -4.87 -16.17 0.77
C GLN A 212 -3.62 -15.78 -0.03
N GLN A 213 -3.64 -16.09 -1.32
CA GLN A 213 -2.54 -15.80 -2.25
C GLN A 213 -2.72 -14.38 -2.77
N VAL A 214 -1.75 -13.52 -2.51
CA VAL A 214 -1.68 -12.17 -3.06
C VAL A 214 -0.56 -12.13 -4.08
N SER A 215 -0.90 -11.81 -5.34
CA SER A 215 0.12 -11.54 -6.37
C SER A 215 0.77 -10.19 -6.12
N ASP A 216 2.09 -10.16 -5.97
CA ASP A 216 2.83 -8.91 -5.79
C ASP A 216 2.78 -8.01 -7.01
N THR A 217 2.66 -8.57 -8.20
CA THR A 217 2.38 -7.81 -9.43
C THR A 217 1.07 -7.04 -9.31
N LEU A 218 0.01 -7.66 -8.75
CA LEU A 218 -1.26 -6.97 -8.52
C LEU A 218 -1.13 -5.91 -7.42
N LEU A 219 -0.43 -6.21 -6.34
CA LEU A 219 -0.16 -5.27 -5.26
C LEU A 219 0.64 -4.06 -5.77
N HIS A 220 1.66 -4.28 -6.61
CA HIS A 220 2.43 -3.22 -7.26
C HIS A 220 1.55 -2.33 -8.14
N LYS A 221 0.68 -2.91 -8.99
CA LYS A 221 -0.29 -2.16 -9.80
C LYS A 221 -1.25 -1.34 -8.93
N LYS A 222 -1.75 -1.90 -7.82
CA LYS A 222 -2.60 -1.18 -6.85
C LYS A 222 -1.86 0.00 -6.23
N ARG A 223 -0.59 -0.16 -5.82
CA ARG A 223 0.25 0.93 -5.26
C ARG A 223 0.42 2.07 -6.26
N ILE A 224 0.76 1.76 -7.52
CA ILE A 224 0.87 2.77 -8.58
C ILE A 224 -0.47 3.48 -8.80
N ALA A 225 -1.55 2.74 -8.96
CA ALA A 225 -2.88 3.31 -9.17
C ALA A 225 -3.30 4.24 -8.02
N HIS A 226 -3.11 3.81 -6.77
CA HIS A 226 -3.35 4.64 -5.58
C HIS A 226 -2.52 5.92 -5.61
N GLY A 227 -1.20 5.81 -5.80
CA GLY A 227 -0.29 6.95 -5.81
C GLY A 227 -0.61 7.95 -6.93
N VAL A 228 -0.87 7.47 -8.15
CA VAL A 228 -1.21 8.33 -9.30
C VAL A 228 -2.55 9.03 -9.09
N MET A 229 -3.61 8.29 -8.78
CA MET A 229 -4.96 8.86 -8.64
C MET A 229 -5.02 9.90 -7.52
N THR A 230 -4.44 9.59 -6.35
CA THR A 230 -4.45 10.53 -5.21
C THR A 230 -3.54 11.74 -5.47
N SER A 231 -2.36 11.56 -6.08
CA SER A 231 -1.48 12.67 -6.43
C SER A 231 -2.12 13.60 -7.45
N VAL A 232 -2.73 13.06 -8.51
CA VAL A 232 -3.47 13.87 -9.50
C VAL A 232 -4.60 14.65 -8.82
N ALA A 233 -5.39 14.00 -7.97
CA ALA A 233 -6.50 14.67 -7.28
C ALA A 233 -6.02 15.80 -6.37
N PHE A 234 -5.07 15.53 -5.45
CA PHE A 234 -4.67 16.49 -4.42
C PHE A 234 -3.67 17.54 -4.91
N VAL A 235 -2.72 17.17 -5.77
CA VAL A 235 -1.68 18.11 -6.23
C VAL A 235 -2.14 18.92 -7.42
N LEU A 236 -2.88 18.30 -8.36
CA LEU A 236 -3.27 18.99 -9.60
C LEU A 236 -4.71 19.49 -9.58
N LEU A 237 -5.69 18.62 -9.33
CA LEU A 237 -7.08 18.97 -9.58
C LEU A 237 -7.66 19.93 -8.53
N PHE A 238 -7.57 19.60 -7.24
CA PHE A 238 -8.14 20.46 -6.19
C PHE A 238 -7.58 21.89 -6.21
N PRO A 239 -6.25 22.12 -6.28
CA PRO A 239 -5.72 23.48 -6.34
C PRO A 239 -6.10 24.23 -7.62
N ASN A 240 -6.00 23.58 -8.79
CA ASN A 240 -6.31 24.23 -10.07
C ASN A 240 -7.78 24.60 -10.19
N PHE A 241 -8.69 23.69 -9.80
CA PHE A 241 -10.12 23.98 -9.81
C PHE A 241 -10.53 25.04 -8.78
N ALA A 242 -9.80 25.18 -7.68
CA ALA A 242 -9.95 26.30 -6.77
C ALA A 242 -9.41 27.60 -7.37
N LEU A 243 -8.30 27.58 -8.12
CA LEU A 243 -7.72 28.75 -8.80
C LEU A 243 -8.63 29.35 -9.90
N LEU A 244 -9.48 28.53 -10.53
CA LEU A 244 -10.47 29.03 -11.50
C LEU A 244 -11.35 30.14 -10.92
N LEU A 245 -11.64 30.11 -9.61
CA LEU A 245 -12.39 31.15 -8.90
C LEU A 245 -11.70 32.51 -8.93
N TYR A 246 -10.39 32.56 -9.08
CA TYR A 246 -9.60 33.80 -9.15
C TYR A 246 -9.45 34.32 -10.59
N ILE A 247 -9.61 33.45 -11.59
CA ILE A 247 -9.39 33.77 -12.99
C ILE A 247 -10.69 34.19 -13.67
N VAL A 248 -11.81 33.49 -13.39
CA VAL A 248 -13.10 33.73 -14.03
C VAL A 248 -13.83 34.90 -13.37
N PRO A 249 -14.20 35.97 -14.10
CA PRO A 249 -14.77 37.18 -13.53
C PRO A 249 -16.24 37.06 -13.10
N SER A 250 -16.99 36.08 -13.56
CA SER A 250 -18.45 35.96 -13.34
C SER A 250 -18.79 35.06 -12.15
N ARG A 251 -19.42 35.67 -11.11
CA ARG A 251 -19.84 34.94 -9.90
C ARG A 251 -20.90 33.85 -10.16
N ARG A 252 -21.78 34.01 -11.15
CA ARG A 252 -22.80 32.98 -11.50
C ARG A 252 -22.16 31.78 -12.20
N THR A 253 -21.25 32.01 -13.11
CA THR A 253 -20.55 30.96 -13.87
C THR A 253 -19.65 30.13 -12.98
N VAL A 254 -19.05 30.74 -11.96
CA VAL A 254 -18.14 30.07 -11.01
C VAL A 254 -18.79 28.88 -10.31
N ALA A 255 -20.02 29.01 -9.78
CA ALA A 255 -20.68 27.91 -9.07
C ALA A 255 -20.96 26.73 -10.01
N TRP A 256 -21.35 27.00 -11.26
CA TRP A 256 -21.66 25.99 -12.28
C TRP A 256 -20.43 25.28 -12.85
N ILE A 257 -19.25 25.89 -12.74
CA ILE A 257 -17.98 25.28 -13.20
C ILE A 257 -17.25 24.63 -12.01
N HIS A 258 -17.14 25.35 -10.89
CA HIS A 258 -16.39 24.89 -9.72
C HIS A 258 -16.95 23.61 -9.13
N ALA A 259 -18.26 23.52 -8.91
CA ALA A 259 -18.87 22.37 -8.23
C ALA A 259 -18.70 21.06 -9.03
N PRO A 260 -18.98 20.97 -10.34
CA PRO A 260 -18.76 19.72 -11.07
C PRO A 260 -17.30 19.35 -11.23
N LEU A 261 -16.38 20.32 -11.38
CA LEU A 261 -14.95 20.03 -11.44
C LEU A 261 -14.43 19.51 -10.08
N GLN A 262 -14.85 20.11 -8.97
CA GLN A 262 -14.51 19.59 -7.65
C GLN A 262 -15.14 18.23 -7.40
N ALA A 263 -16.37 17.97 -7.85
CA ALA A 263 -16.99 16.66 -7.75
C ALA A 263 -16.18 15.59 -8.51
N PHE A 264 -15.68 15.91 -9.69
CA PHE A 264 -14.79 15.02 -10.44
C PHE A 264 -13.49 14.73 -9.66
N ALA A 265 -12.86 15.76 -9.08
CA ALA A 265 -11.65 15.58 -8.27
C ALA A 265 -11.92 14.73 -7.01
N VAL A 266 -13.09 14.92 -6.37
CA VAL A 266 -13.54 14.11 -5.23
C VAL A 266 -13.73 12.64 -5.62
N LEU A 267 -14.37 12.36 -6.77
CA LEU A 267 -14.55 11.00 -7.26
C LEU A 267 -13.20 10.31 -7.52
N LEU A 268 -12.25 11.01 -8.13
CA LEU A 268 -10.91 10.48 -8.36
C LEU A 268 -10.16 10.22 -7.05
N ALA A 269 -10.26 11.14 -6.07
CA ALA A 269 -9.67 10.97 -4.74
C ALA A 269 -10.29 9.76 -4.01
N LEU A 270 -11.60 9.60 -4.10
CA LEU A 270 -12.33 8.48 -3.49
C LEU A 270 -11.95 7.14 -4.13
N ALA A 271 -11.81 7.08 -5.46
CA ALA A 271 -11.34 5.90 -6.18
C ALA A 271 -9.91 5.53 -5.75
N GLY A 272 -9.00 6.52 -5.74
CA GLY A 272 -7.63 6.32 -5.25
C GLY A 272 -7.57 5.89 -3.79
N PHE A 273 -8.43 6.45 -2.94
CA PHE A 273 -8.56 6.06 -1.54
C PHE A 273 -9.03 4.61 -1.39
N GLY A 274 -10.04 4.18 -2.14
CA GLY A 274 -10.53 2.79 -2.12
C GLY A 274 -9.44 1.79 -2.48
N VAL A 275 -8.62 2.11 -3.51
CA VAL A 275 -7.44 1.29 -3.85
C VAL A 275 -6.42 1.32 -2.71
N GLY A 276 -6.18 2.46 -2.06
CA GLY A 276 -5.28 2.58 -0.91
C GLY A 276 -5.72 1.74 0.29
N VAL A 277 -7.02 1.70 0.58
CA VAL A 277 -7.57 0.80 1.62
C VAL A 277 -7.36 -0.66 1.26
N SER A 278 -7.51 -1.04 -0.02
CA SER A 278 -7.20 -2.40 -0.48
C SER A 278 -5.72 -2.73 -0.26
N VAL A 279 -4.79 -1.83 -0.63
CA VAL A 279 -3.35 -1.99 -0.38
C VAL A 279 -3.06 -2.13 1.12
N SER A 280 -3.67 -1.28 1.97
CA SER A 280 -3.47 -1.35 3.42
C SER A 280 -3.99 -2.64 4.05
N LYS A 281 -5.06 -3.22 3.49
CA LYS A 281 -5.57 -4.55 3.89
C LYS A 281 -4.62 -5.66 3.46
N ASP A 282 -4.14 -5.62 2.22
CA ASP A 282 -3.19 -6.62 1.70
C ASP A 282 -1.88 -6.61 2.51
N LEU A 283 -1.46 -5.44 3.00
CA LEU A 283 -0.28 -5.25 3.84
C LEU A 283 -0.54 -5.37 5.35
N GLN A 284 -1.80 -5.50 5.77
CA GLN A 284 -2.23 -5.51 7.17
C GLN A 284 -1.81 -4.25 7.97
N GLU A 285 -1.73 -3.09 7.30
CA GLU A 285 -1.25 -1.82 7.86
C GLU A 285 -2.32 -0.72 7.86
N LEU A 286 -3.54 -1.04 8.24
CA LEU A 286 -4.68 -0.08 8.29
C LEU A 286 -4.48 1.03 9.34
N GLY A 287 -3.73 0.77 10.40
CA GLY A 287 -3.50 1.70 11.54
C GLY A 287 -2.24 2.56 11.41
N GLY A 288 -1.49 2.47 10.31
CA GLY A 288 -0.31 3.30 10.09
C GLY A 288 -0.64 4.78 9.95
N TYR A 289 0.32 5.67 10.23
CA TYR A 289 0.09 7.12 10.18
C TYR A 289 -0.29 7.63 8.77
N HIS A 290 0.27 7.08 7.68
CA HIS A 290 -0.14 7.43 6.32
C HIS A 290 -1.62 7.12 6.03
N PRO A 291 -2.16 5.91 6.29
CA PRO A 291 -3.58 5.63 6.18
C PRO A 291 -4.45 6.54 7.07
N VAL A 292 -4.08 6.74 8.33
CA VAL A 292 -4.88 7.56 9.28
C VAL A 292 -5.00 9.01 8.81
N ILE A 293 -3.90 9.64 8.38
CA ILE A 293 -3.94 11.00 7.81
C ILE A 293 -4.78 10.99 6.53
N GLY A 294 -4.69 9.94 5.71
CA GLY A 294 -5.49 9.74 4.51
C GLY A 294 -6.99 9.69 4.81
N TYR A 295 -7.43 9.01 5.88
CA TYR A 295 -8.83 8.97 6.32
C TYR A 295 -9.34 10.38 6.67
N VAL A 296 -8.55 11.17 7.38
CA VAL A 296 -8.90 12.55 7.74
C VAL A 296 -9.00 13.44 6.51
N ALA A 297 -7.99 13.41 5.64
CA ALA A 297 -7.93 14.26 4.45
C ALA A 297 -9.08 13.94 3.49
N VAL A 298 -9.26 12.65 3.13
CA VAL A 298 -10.30 12.23 2.18
C VAL A 298 -11.69 12.36 2.79
N GLY A 299 -11.89 11.96 4.04
CA GLY A 299 -13.16 12.11 4.75
C GLY A 299 -13.60 13.58 4.83
N GLY A 300 -12.68 14.49 5.12
CA GLY A 300 -12.93 15.92 5.14
C GLY A 300 -13.34 16.46 3.76
N VAL A 301 -12.65 16.05 2.70
CA VAL A 301 -12.95 16.49 1.32
C VAL A 301 -14.25 15.87 0.78
N VAL A 302 -14.54 14.60 1.10
CA VAL A 302 -15.73 13.89 0.59
C VAL A 302 -17.00 14.29 1.34
N ILE A 303 -16.92 14.53 2.65
CA ILE A 303 -18.10 14.74 3.49
C ILE A 303 -18.24 16.22 3.85
N ILE A 304 -17.24 16.80 4.51
CA ILE A 304 -17.38 18.13 5.11
C ILE A 304 -17.37 19.24 4.06
N GLN A 305 -16.52 19.14 3.05
CA GLN A 305 -16.39 20.19 2.03
C GLN A 305 -17.66 20.37 1.17
N PRO A 306 -18.32 19.32 0.66
CA PRO A 306 -19.57 19.47 -0.08
C PRO A 306 -20.69 20.05 0.80
N ILE A 307 -20.80 19.65 2.05
CA ILE A 307 -21.82 20.16 2.98
C ILE A 307 -21.63 21.68 3.17
N LEU A 308 -20.42 22.12 3.50
CA LEU A 308 -20.11 23.54 3.68
C LEU A 308 -20.33 24.35 2.40
N GLY A 309 -19.98 23.78 1.24
CA GLY A 309 -20.20 24.39 -0.07
C GLY A 309 -21.67 24.58 -0.40
N ILE A 310 -22.50 23.55 -0.18
CA ILE A 310 -23.95 23.62 -0.37
C ILE A 310 -24.61 24.63 0.59
N MET A 311 -24.24 24.59 1.87
CA MET A 311 -24.76 25.53 2.86
C MET A 311 -24.43 26.99 2.50
N GLN A 312 -23.20 27.25 2.05
CA GLN A 312 -22.81 28.56 1.55
C GLN A 312 -23.61 28.95 0.30
N HIS A 313 -23.83 28.04 -0.64
CA HIS A 313 -24.58 28.32 -1.86
C HIS A 313 -26.05 28.66 -1.53
N LEU A 314 -26.70 27.91 -0.66
CA LEU A 314 -28.07 28.15 -0.20
C LEU A 314 -28.19 29.50 0.53
N HIS A 315 -27.24 29.82 1.44
CA HIS A 315 -27.18 31.08 2.12
C HIS A 315 -27.02 32.27 1.14
N PHE A 316 -26.08 32.12 0.21
CA PHE A 316 -25.81 33.18 -0.79
C PHE A 316 -27.03 33.44 -1.69
N ARG A 317 -27.78 32.40 -2.07
CA ARG A 317 -29.03 32.56 -2.84
C ARG A 317 -30.09 33.37 -2.11
N LYS A 318 -30.15 33.29 -0.77
CA LYS A 318 -31.12 33.97 0.05
C LYS A 318 -30.71 35.40 0.39
N THR A 319 -29.43 35.65 0.70
CA THR A 319 -28.94 36.90 1.29
C THR A 319 -28.04 37.71 0.38
N GLY A 320 -27.51 37.15 -0.70
CA GLY A 320 -26.49 37.76 -1.56
C GLY A 320 -25.11 37.96 -0.90
N THR A 321 -24.94 37.45 0.33
CA THR A 321 -23.73 37.67 1.16
C THR A 321 -23.00 36.35 1.42
N SER A 322 -21.74 36.41 1.82
CA SER A 322 -21.00 35.26 2.30
C SER A 322 -21.30 34.99 3.77
N SER A 323 -21.35 33.73 4.15
CA SER A 323 -21.57 33.26 5.52
C SER A 323 -20.29 32.68 6.13
N LEU A 324 -20.35 32.33 7.41
CA LEU A 324 -19.32 31.53 8.08
C LEU A 324 -19.06 30.19 7.37
N TYR A 325 -20.11 29.57 6.77
CA TYR A 325 -19.95 28.36 5.98
C TYR A 325 -19.00 28.55 4.79
N GLY A 326 -19.09 29.70 4.12
CA GLY A 326 -18.19 30.02 3.01
C GLY A 326 -16.77 30.32 3.46
N VAL A 327 -16.60 30.93 4.63
CA VAL A 327 -15.28 31.10 5.22
C VAL A 327 -14.67 29.78 5.60
N SER A 328 -15.42 28.94 6.32
CA SER A 328 -14.97 27.60 6.73
C SER A 328 -14.66 26.70 5.53
N HIS A 329 -15.53 26.70 4.50
CA HIS A 329 -15.29 25.95 3.27
C HIS A 329 -13.93 26.29 2.63
N ARG A 330 -13.61 27.58 2.54
CA ARG A 330 -12.35 28.03 1.91
C ARG A 330 -11.11 27.66 2.72
N TYR A 331 -11.10 27.91 4.02
CA TYR A 331 -9.93 27.67 4.86
C TYR A 331 -9.73 26.17 5.11
N LEU A 332 -10.79 25.46 5.43
CA LEU A 332 -10.74 24.00 5.62
C LEU A 332 -10.36 23.28 4.32
N GLY A 333 -10.87 23.75 3.15
CA GLY A 333 -10.51 23.18 1.86
C GLY A 333 -9.01 23.32 1.55
N ARG A 334 -8.43 24.49 1.84
CA ARG A 334 -6.97 24.68 1.71
C ARG A 334 -6.17 23.79 2.65
N PHE A 335 -6.63 23.69 3.90
CA PHE A 335 -5.99 22.82 4.90
C PHE A 335 -6.03 21.35 4.48
N LEU A 336 -7.20 20.84 4.06
CA LEU A 336 -7.35 19.45 3.64
C LEU A 336 -6.56 19.13 2.36
N ALA A 337 -6.50 20.08 1.41
CA ALA A 337 -5.66 19.91 0.21
C ALA A 337 -4.17 19.85 0.59
N ALA A 338 -3.70 20.76 1.44
CA ALA A 338 -2.31 20.74 1.94
C ALA A 338 -2.01 19.45 2.72
N LEU A 339 -2.94 19.01 3.58
CA LEU A 339 -2.80 17.76 4.34
C LEU A 339 -2.69 16.54 3.40
N GLY A 340 -3.51 16.49 2.33
CA GLY A 340 -3.44 15.44 1.32
C GLY A 340 -2.14 15.44 0.53
N ILE A 341 -1.60 16.63 0.18
CA ILE A 341 -0.30 16.78 -0.48
C ILE A 341 0.83 16.28 0.44
N ILE A 342 0.83 16.69 1.71
CA ILE A 342 1.82 16.23 2.69
C ILE A 342 1.73 14.72 2.88
N ASN A 343 0.51 14.20 3.00
CA ASN A 343 0.30 12.76 3.14
C ASN A 343 0.76 11.97 1.90
N GLY A 344 0.66 12.53 0.70
CA GLY A 344 1.26 11.95 -0.51
C GLY A 344 2.78 11.82 -0.40
N GLY A 345 3.48 12.85 0.09
CA GLY A 345 4.92 12.80 0.36
C GLY A 345 5.28 11.75 1.40
N ILE A 346 4.51 11.65 2.50
CA ILE A 346 4.66 10.61 3.51
C ILE A 346 4.45 9.22 2.88
N GLY A 347 3.46 9.06 2.00
CA GLY A 347 3.20 7.82 1.28
C GLY A 347 4.35 7.40 0.38
N PHE A 348 4.98 8.33 -0.34
CA PHE A 348 6.18 8.05 -1.13
C PHE A 348 7.37 7.65 -0.25
N HIS A 349 7.61 8.36 0.85
CA HIS A 349 8.66 7.99 1.81
C HIS A 349 8.42 6.59 2.37
N TYR A 350 7.19 6.31 2.80
CA TYR A 350 6.79 4.99 3.29
C TYR A 350 6.98 3.89 2.24
N ALA A 351 6.61 4.16 1.00
CA ALA A 351 6.75 3.21 -0.10
C ALA A 351 8.23 2.93 -0.43
N THR A 352 9.10 3.94 -0.50
CA THR A 352 10.53 3.77 -0.81
C THR A 352 11.31 3.08 0.30
N THR A 353 10.95 3.29 1.57
CA THR A 353 11.60 2.59 2.69
C THR A 353 11.22 1.12 2.77
N LYS A 354 10.03 0.75 2.27
CA LYS A 354 9.50 -0.62 2.32
C LYS A 354 9.61 -1.40 1.01
N ASN A 355 9.86 -0.72 -0.09
CA ASN A 355 10.01 -1.35 -1.39
C ASN A 355 11.18 -0.72 -2.16
N PRO A 356 12.35 -1.39 -2.23
CA PRO A 356 13.52 -0.89 -2.96
C PRO A 356 13.30 -0.77 -4.47
N ASP A 357 12.26 -1.43 -5.03
CA ASP A 357 11.95 -1.38 -6.47
C ASP A 357 11.30 -0.05 -6.90
N ILE A 358 10.92 0.81 -5.95
CA ILE A 358 10.39 2.12 -6.30
C ILE A 358 11.54 3.02 -6.73
N PRO A 359 11.52 3.53 -7.98
CA PRO A 359 12.59 4.40 -8.46
C PRO A 359 12.76 5.61 -7.52
N PRO A 360 13.99 5.92 -7.06
CA PRO A 360 14.24 7.07 -6.18
C PRO A 360 13.87 8.41 -6.83
N ALA A 361 13.73 8.45 -8.15
CA ALA A 361 13.21 9.60 -8.88
C ALA A 361 11.74 9.90 -8.60
N SER A 362 10.93 8.92 -8.15
CA SER A 362 9.48 9.10 -7.95
C SER A 362 9.13 10.14 -6.86
N PRO A 363 9.68 10.08 -5.63
CA PRO A 363 9.44 11.11 -4.63
C PRO A 363 10.04 12.46 -5.02
N ILE A 364 11.14 12.48 -5.78
CA ILE A 364 11.75 13.73 -6.28
C ILE A 364 10.80 14.39 -7.28
N ALA A 365 10.30 13.64 -8.27
CA ALA A 365 9.33 14.14 -9.25
C ALA A 365 8.06 14.66 -8.57
N TYR A 366 7.54 13.93 -7.58
CA TYR A 366 6.41 14.39 -6.77
C TYR A 366 6.71 15.74 -6.10
N GLY A 367 7.85 15.88 -5.43
CA GLY A 367 8.27 17.13 -4.78
C GLY A 367 8.40 18.30 -5.75
N ILE A 368 8.97 18.09 -6.93
CA ILE A 368 9.11 19.11 -7.99
C ILE A 368 7.71 19.57 -8.47
N ILE A 369 6.79 18.64 -8.74
CA ILE A 369 5.43 18.97 -9.18
C ILE A 369 4.68 19.76 -8.07
N CYS A 370 4.80 19.32 -6.80
CA CYS A 370 4.20 20.04 -5.67
C CYS A 370 4.75 21.47 -5.55
N GLY A 371 6.07 21.65 -5.67
CA GLY A 371 6.73 22.95 -5.64
C GLY A 371 6.27 23.86 -6.78
N ALA A 372 6.22 23.36 -8.00
CA ALA A 372 5.74 24.09 -9.16
C ALA A 372 4.28 24.54 -8.98
N MET A 373 3.41 23.63 -8.51
CA MET A 373 2.01 23.94 -8.24
C MET A 373 1.85 24.99 -7.12
N PHE A 374 2.68 24.92 -6.07
CA PHE A 374 2.69 25.92 -5.02
C PHE A 374 3.06 27.31 -5.55
N ILE A 375 4.09 27.41 -6.39
CA ILE A 375 4.52 28.67 -7.01
C ILE A 375 3.40 29.23 -7.89
N ILE A 376 2.76 28.40 -8.73
CA ILE A 376 1.63 28.81 -9.58
C ILE A 376 0.48 29.33 -8.70
N TYR A 377 0.13 28.61 -7.63
CA TYR A 377 -0.95 28.96 -6.73
C TYR A 377 -0.71 30.32 -6.07
N VAL A 378 0.46 30.53 -5.49
CA VAL A 378 0.84 31.82 -4.86
C VAL A 378 0.92 32.93 -5.90
N GLY A 379 1.48 32.65 -7.09
CA GLY A 379 1.59 33.61 -8.18
C GLY A 379 0.24 34.13 -8.66
N VAL A 380 -0.74 33.24 -8.87
CA VAL A 380 -2.10 33.62 -9.29
C VAL A 380 -2.80 34.49 -8.23
N ILE A 381 -2.69 34.09 -6.95
CA ILE A 381 -3.28 34.87 -5.86
C ILE A 381 -2.63 36.28 -5.76
N ALA A 382 -1.30 36.36 -5.82
CA ALA A 382 -0.57 37.61 -5.77
C ALA A 382 -0.90 38.53 -6.97
N TRP A 383 -0.97 37.93 -8.18
CA TRP A 383 -1.40 38.66 -9.39
C TRP A 383 -2.81 39.25 -9.24
N ARG A 384 -3.76 38.45 -8.74
CA ARG A 384 -5.15 38.90 -8.52
C ARG A 384 -5.24 40.00 -7.51
N ARG A 385 -4.52 39.87 -6.37
CA ARG A 385 -4.45 40.93 -5.35
C ARG A 385 -3.90 42.24 -5.92
N ARG A 386 -2.80 42.19 -6.70
CA ARG A 386 -2.21 43.36 -7.36
C ARG A 386 -3.19 43.99 -8.36
N LYS A 387 -3.93 43.19 -9.13
CA LYS A 387 -4.94 43.67 -10.07
C LYS A 387 -6.08 44.38 -9.33
N ASN A 388 -6.60 43.82 -8.26
CA ASN A 388 -7.67 44.42 -7.47
C ASN A 388 -7.23 45.74 -6.82
N ASN A 389 -6.00 45.80 -6.27
CA ASN A 389 -5.46 47.01 -5.67
C ASN A 389 -5.27 48.14 -6.70
N ARG A 390 -4.82 47.81 -7.92
CA ARG A 390 -4.71 48.79 -9.02
C ARG A 390 -6.07 49.34 -9.44
N GLN A 391 -7.09 48.49 -9.53
CA GLN A 391 -8.45 48.91 -9.83
C GLN A 391 -9.03 49.82 -8.72
N ALA A 392 -8.82 49.48 -7.46
CA ALA A 392 -9.23 50.28 -6.33
C ALA A 392 -8.54 51.67 -6.35
N ALA A 393 -7.24 51.72 -6.62
CA ALA A 393 -6.49 52.98 -6.73
C ALA A 393 -6.99 53.85 -7.89
N SER A 394 -7.31 53.27 -9.05
CA SER A 394 -7.84 54.04 -10.20
C SER A 394 -9.25 54.59 -9.99
N ILE A 395 -10.04 53.98 -9.10
CA ILE A 395 -11.38 54.48 -8.72
C ILE A 395 -11.24 55.57 -7.67
N ALA A 396 -10.24 55.49 -6.78
CA ALA A 396 -10.01 56.46 -5.70
C ALA A 396 -9.38 57.78 -6.18
N THR A 397 -8.77 57.80 -7.39
CA THR A 397 -8.21 59.05 -7.97
C THR A 397 -9.34 59.75 -8.74
N PRO A 398 -9.89 60.88 -8.23
CA PRO A 398 -10.86 61.64 -8.97
C PRO A 398 -10.20 62.11 -10.28
N LYS A 399 -10.82 61.82 -11.45
CA LYS A 399 -10.47 62.52 -12.69
C LYS A 399 -10.77 63.98 -12.45
N ILE A 400 -9.74 64.79 -12.22
CA ILE A 400 -9.84 66.25 -12.36
C ILE A 400 -10.17 66.45 -13.83
N VAL A 401 -11.43 66.62 -14.12
CA VAL A 401 -11.88 67.13 -15.41
C VAL A 401 -11.44 68.59 -15.40
N GLU A 402 -10.25 68.86 -15.96
CA GLU A 402 -9.82 70.17 -16.29
C GLU A 402 -10.78 70.75 -17.34
N ASN A 403 -11.87 71.33 -16.83
CA ASN A 403 -12.84 71.99 -17.67
C ASN A 403 -12.18 73.34 -18.13
N LYS A 404 -11.41 73.23 -19.25
CA LYS A 404 -10.99 74.45 -19.97
C LYS A 404 -12.24 75.12 -20.59
N GLN A 405 -13.03 75.81 -19.77
CA GLN A 405 -13.93 76.78 -20.33
C GLN A 405 -13.12 78.01 -20.81
N PRO A 406 -13.33 78.51 -22.02
CA PRO A 406 -12.75 79.72 -22.49
C PRO A 406 -13.32 80.86 -21.61
N LEU A 407 -12.44 81.77 -21.10
CA LEU A 407 -12.77 83.01 -20.43
C LEU A 407 -13.73 83.80 -21.32
N ALA A 408 -15.02 83.67 -21.06
CA ALA A 408 -15.99 84.68 -21.52
C ALA A 408 -16.13 85.78 -20.49
N ARG A 409 -15.97 86.93 -20.97
CA ARG A 409 -15.97 88.27 -20.37
C ARG A 409 -17.14 88.45 -19.38
N MET A 410 -16.83 88.85 -18.15
CA MET A 410 -17.82 89.32 -17.18
C MET A 410 -18.39 90.64 -17.59
N ASP A 411 -19.72 90.68 -17.77
CA ASP A 411 -20.50 91.91 -17.56
C ASP A 411 -21.63 91.59 -16.58
N ASN A 412 -21.70 92.50 -15.58
CA ASN A 412 -22.61 92.59 -14.46
C ASN A 412 -24.01 91.98 -14.59
N CYS A 413 -24.42 91.20 -13.55
CA CYS A 413 -25.69 91.53 -12.86
C CYS A 413 -25.79 90.80 -11.51
N SER A 414 -26.08 91.51 -10.49
CA SER A 414 -26.49 91.11 -9.16
C SER A 414 -27.84 90.40 -9.20
N ASP A 415 -27.97 89.23 -8.67
CA ASP A 415 -29.12 88.88 -7.82
C ASP A 415 -28.87 87.69 -6.94
N SER A 416 -29.24 87.76 -5.69
CA SER A 416 -29.09 86.79 -4.63
C SER A 416 -30.35 85.96 -4.49
N THR A 417 -30.24 84.60 -4.70
CA THR A 417 -31.16 83.66 -4.06
C THR A 417 -30.46 82.37 -3.77
N LEU A 418 -30.29 82.11 -2.48
CA LEU A 418 -29.84 80.86 -1.91
C LEU A 418 -30.93 79.79 -2.02
N VAL A 419 -30.65 78.69 -2.74
CA VAL A 419 -31.50 77.53 -2.73
C VAL A 419 -30.85 76.41 -1.90
N PRO A 420 -31.53 75.83 -0.88
CA PRO A 420 -30.95 74.78 -0.03
C PRO A 420 -30.74 73.48 -0.77
N VAL A 421 -29.59 72.86 -0.57
CA VAL A 421 -29.23 71.51 -1.09
C VAL A 421 -29.89 70.43 -0.19
N PRO A 422 -30.57 69.42 -0.75
CA PRO A 422 -31.14 68.37 0.07
C PRO A 422 -30.03 67.40 0.61
N SER A 423 -30.20 67.01 1.87
CA SER A 423 -29.23 66.23 2.70
C SER A 423 -29.15 64.75 2.42
N ASP A 424 -29.64 64.26 1.30
CA ASP A 424 -29.78 62.80 1.07
C ASP A 424 -28.66 62.12 0.24
N ALA A 425 -27.55 62.80 -0.03
CA ALA A 425 -26.48 62.25 -0.86
C ALA A 425 -25.31 61.57 -0.10
N VAL A 426 -25.35 61.47 1.22
CA VAL A 426 -24.16 61.01 2.01
C VAL A 426 -24.19 59.54 2.38
N ASN A 427 -25.25 58.77 2.07
CA ASN A 427 -25.36 57.38 2.56
C ASN A 427 -25.21 56.26 1.52
N ALA A 428 -24.66 56.50 0.35
CA ALA A 428 -24.51 55.48 -0.70
C ALA A 428 -23.10 54.85 -0.86
N SER A 429 -22.11 55.22 -0.01
CA SER A 429 -20.69 54.86 -0.20
C SER A 429 -20.16 53.78 0.75
N ARG A 430 -20.97 53.01 1.48
CA ARG A 430 -20.53 51.88 2.28
C ARG A 430 -21.01 50.53 1.74
N ARG A 431 -20.72 50.20 0.48
CA ARG A 431 -20.72 48.80 0.06
C ARG A 431 -19.31 48.27 0.15
N LYS A 432 -19.12 47.45 1.19
CA LYS A 432 -17.91 46.69 1.45
C LYS A 432 -17.47 45.91 0.21
N SER A 433 -16.25 46.15 -0.25
CA SER A 433 -15.51 45.33 -1.17
C SER A 433 -15.31 43.95 -0.55
N TRP A 434 -15.85 42.91 -1.18
CA TRP A 434 -15.59 41.54 -0.83
C TRP A 434 -14.37 41.06 -1.62
N GLU A 435 -13.28 40.79 -0.92
CA GLU A 435 -12.18 40.00 -1.46
C GLU A 435 -12.51 38.49 -1.36
N PRO A 436 -12.13 37.69 -2.37
CA PRO A 436 -12.34 36.24 -2.40
C PRO A 436 -11.46 35.45 -1.43
#